data_fcdcacdc7c5405d14e1f03a6cddadf06
#
_entry.id   fcdcacdc7c5405d14e1f03a6cddadf06
#
_cell.length_a   1.000
_cell.length_b   1.000
_cell.length_c   1.000
_cell.angle_alpha   90.00
_cell.angle_beta   90.00
_cell.angle_gamma   90.00
#
_symmetry.space_group_name_H-M   'P 1'
#
loop_
_entity.id
_entity.type
_entity.pdbx_description
1 polymer ?
#
loop_
_entity_poly.entity_id
_entity_poly.type
_entity_poly.pdbx_seq_one_letter_code
_entity_poly.pdbx_strand_id
1 'polypeptide(L)'
;AWFVLPLLAMWAATLLPEGVRGAMNQATQAAPAGESYLNLLPQADEHDRAVFLSRYFGLENKDYVKRFLQMNRGITILEDYSAGSNATTMLCMDTQSTFYRKYAFGKDGAKLAEQLDWLRAQQGRLPLCDILRSEEADGCCWYDMVYNPQAVGMFRYLHSNPVEKSRAILRAVLATLEDKLYKPTAVPADAEKIEKYIETKVDGNLKKLHEDRMLRELMSYDTLRINGVEYKNLPALDWMFDHDRLRNLFAKDPVGTIHGDLTIENIICRTDNDSWYLIDPNTGNLHESPFLDYGKLLQSLHGSYEFMMKTPRVAVQDNRIDFQLTRSAAYDALLAAVMEDLSARYPREQVESILMHEVIHWLRLMPYKLNKDRKRAAMFYAGLVMVANDVADFSEHKKETLC
;
A
#
# COMPACT_ATOMS: atom_id res chain seq x y z
N ALA A 1 1.71 16.79 -16.95
CA ALA A 1 1.48 15.43 -17.44
C ALA A 1 1.23 15.39 -18.95
N TRP A 2 0.43 16.31 -19.52
CA TRP A 2 0.08 16.35 -20.95
C TRP A 2 1.28 16.51 -21.91
N PHE A 3 2.41 17.02 -21.46
CA PHE A 3 3.62 17.17 -22.28
C PHE A 3 4.62 16.02 -22.13
N VAL A 4 4.56 15.26 -21.08
CA VAL A 4 5.53 14.17 -20.81
C VAL A 4 5.14 12.89 -21.58
N LEU A 5 3.86 12.59 -21.69
CA LEU A 5 3.37 11.42 -22.42
C LEU A 5 3.71 11.43 -23.93
N PRO A 6 3.51 12.54 -24.66
CA PRO A 6 3.94 12.62 -26.05
C PRO A 6 5.48 12.54 -26.22
N LEU A 7 6.26 13.13 -25.30
CA LEU A 7 7.72 13.08 -25.32
C LEU A 7 8.25 11.67 -25.00
N LEU A 8 7.64 10.97 -24.05
CA LEU A 8 7.95 9.57 -23.74
C LEU A 8 7.54 8.65 -24.90
N ALA A 9 6.40 8.91 -25.54
CA ALA A 9 5.97 8.17 -26.73
C ALA A 9 6.92 8.43 -27.91
N MET A 10 7.38 9.67 -28.13
CA MET A 10 8.38 9.99 -29.14
C MET A 10 9.73 9.34 -28.83
N TRP A 11 10.17 9.34 -27.57
CA TRP A 11 11.42 8.67 -27.17
C TRP A 11 11.31 7.15 -27.27
N ALA A 12 10.22 6.55 -26.83
CA ALA A 12 9.94 5.12 -27.02
C ALA A 12 9.86 4.76 -28.50
N ALA A 13 9.26 5.62 -29.34
CA ALA A 13 9.21 5.43 -30.79
C ALA A 13 10.59 5.37 -31.46
N THR A 14 11.61 6.04 -30.92
CA THR A 14 12.98 5.93 -31.44
C THR A 14 13.63 4.56 -31.20
N LEU A 15 13.11 3.79 -30.25
CA LEU A 15 13.59 2.46 -29.89
C LEU A 15 12.78 1.34 -30.56
N LEU A 16 11.75 1.69 -31.32
CA LEU A 16 10.84 0.73 -31.98
C LEU A 16 11.30 0.42 -33.41
N PRO A 17 10.94 -0.77 -33.96
CA PRO A 17 11.11 -1.08 -35.37
C PRO A 17 10.51 -0.02 -36.29
N GLU A 18 11.07 0.12 -37.50
CA GLU A 18 10.70 1.21 -38.42
C GLU A 18 9.21 1.24 -38.78
N GLY A 19 8.58 0.06 -38.93
CA GLY A 19 7.15 -0.07 -39.21
C GLY A 19 6.25 0.53 -38.13
N VAL A 20 6.59 0.32 -36.85
CA VAL A 20 5.86 0.88 -35.71
C VAL A 20 6.06 2.39 -35.61
N ARG A 21 7.27 2.87 -35.88
CA ARG A 21 7.57 4.32 -35.94
C ARG A 21 6.74 5.01 -37.00
N GLY A 22 6.62 4.40 -38.19
CA GLY A 22 5.80 4.92 -39.30
C GLY A 22 4.32 5.01 -38.92
N ALA A 23 3.77 3.95 -38.35
CA ALA A 23 2.38 3.91 -37.90
C ALA A 23 2.10 4.90 -36.78
N MET A 24 2.99 5.04 -35.79
CA MET A 24 2.84 6.02 -34.71
C MET A 24 2.92 7.46 -35.20
N ASN A 25 3.83 7.77 -36.15
CA ASN A 25 3.93 9.12 -36.71
C ASN A 25 2.70 9.49 -37.53
N GLN A 26 2.12 8.55 -38.30
CA GLN A 26 0.87 8.77 -39.01
C GLN A 26 -0.31 8.96 -38.06
N ALA A 27 -0.36 8.16 -37.00
CA ALA A 27 -1.40 8.21 -35.99
C ALA A 27 -1.36 9.50 -35.17
N THR A 28 -0.18 9.98 -34.76
CA THR A 28 -0.04 11.26 -34.04
C THR A 28 -0.40 12.47 -34.89
N GLN A 29 -0.30 12.37 -36.21
CA GLN A 29 -0.74 13.44 -37.14
C GLN A 29 -2.25 13.44 -37.42
N ALA A 30 -2.92 12.31 -37.25
CA ALA A 30 -4.33 12.11 -37.60
C ALA A 30 -5.30 12.06 -36.40
N ALA A 31 -4.78 12.07 -35.16
CA ALA A 31 -5.62 11.87 -33.97
C ALA A 31 -6.41 13.14 -33.60
N PRO A 32 -7.74 13.05 -33.43
CA PRO A 32 -8.52 14.09 -32.77
C PRO A 32 -8.00 14.32 -31.33
N ALA A 33 -8.05 15.56 -30.88
CA ALA A 33 -7.68 15.89 -29.50
C ALA A 33 -8.54 15.10 -28.51
N GLY A 34 -7.94 14.23 -27.70
CA GLY A 34 -8.61 13.44 -26.66
C GLY A 34 -8.63 11.93 -26.86
N GLU A 35 -8.18 11.39 -27.99
CA GLU A 35 -8.01 9.95 -28.13
C GLU A 35 -6.70 9.46 -27.50
N SER A 36 -6.78 8.35 -26.74
CA SER A 36 -5.62 7.63 -26.26
C SER A 36 -4.80 7.11 -27.45
N TYR A 37 -3.50 7.36 -27.49
CA TYR A 37 -2.64 6.80 -28.55
C TYR A 37 -2.61 5.26 -28.55
N LEU A 38 -3.09 4.58 -27.52
CA LEU A 38 -3.36 3.14 -27.54
C LEU A 38 -4.41 2.78 -28.60
N ASN A 39 -5.36 3.68 -28.88
CA ASN A 39 -6.32 3.54 -29.96
C ASN A 39 -5.69 3.76 -31.35
N LEU A 40 -4.49 4.29 -31.39
CA LEU A 40 -3.73 4.57 -32.61
C LEU A 40 -2.80 3.42 -33.02
N LEU A 41 -2.74 2.33 -32.23
CA LEU A 41 -2.00 1.11 -32.57
C LEU A 41 -2.75 0.09 -33.45
N PRO A 42 -4.02 0.25 -33.89
CA PRO A 42 -4.71 -0.72 -34.74
C PRO A 42 -4.00 -1.02 -36.08
N GLN A 43 -3.17 -0.08 -36.56
CA GLN A 43 -2.44 -0.21 -37.83
C GLN A 43 -1.09 -0.93 -37.65
N ALA A 44 -0.58 -1.08 -36.43
CA ALA A 44 0.62 -1.85 -36.16
C ALA A 44 0.29 -3.36 -36.18
N ASP A 45 1.22 -4.18 -36.63
CA ASP A 45 1.04 -5.62 -36.54
C ASP A 45 1.03 -6.11 -35.07
N GLU A 46 0.63 -7.37 -34.87
CA GLU A 46 0.47 -7.92 -33.52
C GLU A 46 1.79 -7.99 -32.76
N HIS A 47 2.90 -8.22 -33.47
CA HIS A 47 4.24 -8.29 -32.89
C HIS A 47 4.69 -6.90 -32.40
N ASP A 48 4.54 -5.89 -33.24
CA ASP A 48 4.93 -4.52 -32.95
C ASP A 48 4.10 -3.91 -31.80
N ARG A 49 2.79 -4.23 -31.77
CA ARG A 49 1.92 -3.86 -30.63
C ARG A 49 2.38 -4.53 -29.33
N ALA A 50 2.73 -5.80 -29.38
CA ALA A 50 3.22 -6.53 -28.22
C ALA A 50 4.55 -5.96 -27.70
N VAL A 51 5.49 -5.64 -28.60
CA VAL A 51 6.78 -5.03 -28.24
C VAL A 51 6.59 -3.65 -27.61
N PHE A 52 5.70 -2.82 -28.17
CA PHE A 52 5.40 -1.50 -27.62
C PHE A 52 4.80 -1.61 -26.22
N LEU A 53 3.76 -2.43 -26.05
CA LEU A 53 3.07 -2.57 -24.79
C LEU A 53 3.91 -3.27 -23.72
N SER A 54 4.77 -4.20 -24.10
CA SER A 54 5.76 -4.80 -23.19
C SER A 54 6.72 -3.73 -22.64
N ARG A 55 7.24 -2.86 -23.51
CA ARG A 55 8.18 -1.80 -23.10
C ARG A 55 7.52 -0.67 -22.34
N TYR A 56 6.30 -0.31 -22.71
CA TYR A 56 5.59 0.83 -22.14
C TYR A 56 4.85 0.49 -20.85
N PHE A 57 4.24 -0.68 -20.78
CA PHE A 57 3.41 -1.15 -19.66
C PHE A 57 4.02 -2.31 -18.87
N GLY A 58 5.22 -2.77 -19.23
CA GLY A 58 5.87 -3.91 -18.59
C GLY A 58 5.15 -5.26 -18.83
N LEU A 59 4.34 -5.36 -19.88
CA LEU A 59 3.57 -6.56 -20.21
C LEU A 59 4.37 -7.49 -21.12
N GLU A 60 5.03 -8.50 -20.54
CA GLU A 60 5.87 -9.46 -21.30
C GLU A 60 5.07 -10.56 -22.00
N ASN A 61 3.85 -10.85 -21.55
CA ASN A 61 3.01 -11.92 -22.09
C ASN A 61 2.05 -11.38 -23.17
N LYS A 62 2.11 -11.97 -24.36
CA LYS A 62 1.26 -11.58 -25.52
C LYS A 62 -0.24 -11.68 -25.24
N ASP A 63 -0.67 -12.66 -24.45
CA ASP A 63 -2.09 -12.83 -24.12
C ASP A 63 -2.54 -11.71 -23.16
N TYR A 64 -1.69 -11.28 -22.25
CA TYR A 64 -1.97 -10.12 -21.39
C TYR A 64 -2.05 -8.81 -22.19
N VAL A 65 -1.20 -8.66 -23.21
CA VAL A 65 -1.27 -7.54 -24.15
C VAL A 65 -2.62 -7.51 -24.88
N LYS A 66 -3.06 -8.66 -25.41
CA LYS A 66 -4.36 -8.75 -26.07
C LYS A 66 -5.50 -8.38 -25.12
N ARG A 67 -5.47 -8.91 -23.90
CA ARG A 67 -6.47 -8.59 -22.87
C ARG A 67 -6.46 -7.12 -22.50
N PHE A 68 -5.27 -6.53 -22.32
CA PHE A 68 -5.14 -5.10 -22.04
C PHE A 68 -5.78 -4.24 -23.15
N LEU A 69 -5.53 -4.57 -24.41
CA LEU A 69 -6.13 -3.88 -25.55
C LEU A 69 -7.66 -4.05 -25.60
N GLN A 70 -8.15 -5.25 -25.33
CA GLN A 70 -9.59 -5.55 -25.33
C GLN A 70 -10.33 -4.78 -24.24
N MET A 71 -9.83 -4.83 -22.99
CA MET A 71 -10.48 -4.16 -21.85
C MET A 71 -10.45 -2.63 -21.96
N ASN A 72 -9.49 -2.07 -22.71
CA ASN A 72 -9.36 -0.62 -22.89
C ASN A 72 -9.85 -0.13 -24.25
N ARG A 73 -10.59 -0.96 -24.98
CA ARG A 73 -11.16 -0.57 -26.28
C ARG A 73 -12.20 0.56 -26.09
N GLY A 74 -12.00 1.68 -26.77
CA GLY A 74 -12.87 2.84 -26.67
C GLY A 74 -12.72 3.64 -25.36
N ILE A 75 -11.62 3.40 -24.62
CA ILE A 75 -11.32 4.06 -23.35
C ILE A 75 -10.09 4.95 -23.51
N THR A 76 -10.18 6.19 -23.02
CA THR A 76 -9.07 7.11 -22.89
C THR A 76 -8.48 7.00 -21.50
N ILE A 77 -7.18 6.68 -21.39
CA ILE A 77 -6.44 6.67 -20.13
C ILE A 77 -5.97 8.11 -19.87
N LEU A 78 -6.44 8.70 -18.77
CA LEU A 78 -6.12 10.08 -18.39
C LEU A 78 -4.89 10.16 -17.51
N GLU A 79 -4.74 9.21 -16.56
CA GLU A 79 -3.68 9.21 -15.56
C GLU A 79 -3.41 7.78 -15.08
N ASP A 80 -2.15 7.48 -14.76
CA ASP A 80 -1.70 6.23 -14.17
C ASP A 80 -1.35 6.47 -12.69
N TYR A 81 -2.06 5.78 -11.79
CA TYR A 81 -1.85 5.81 -10.34
C TYR A 81 -1.07 4.62 -9.82
N SER A 82 -0.37 3.88 -10.68
CA SER A 82 0.38 2.68 -10.31
C SER A 82 1.59 3.01 -9.44
N ALA A 83 1.37 3.27 -8.18
CA ALA A 83 2.40 3.59 -7.19
C ALA A 83 3.23 2.37 -6.74
N GLY A 84 3.51 1.44 -7.66
CA GLY A 84 4.33 0.26 -7.39
C GLY A 84 3.59 -0.94 -6.78
N SER A 85 2.25 -0.94 -6.76
CA SER A 85 1.47 -2.15 -6.46
C SER A 85 1.62 -3.18 -7.59
N ASN A 86 1.22 -4.42 -7.35
CA ASN A 86 1.20 -5.45 -8.39
C ASN A 86 -0.01 -5.30 -9.32
N ALA A 87 -1.07 -4.64 -8.86
CA ALA A 87 -2.19 -4.22 -9.68
C ALA A 87 -2.00 -2.78 -10.15
N THR A 88 -2.39 -2.49 -11.37
CA THR A 88 -2.36 -1.14 -11.95
C THR A 88 -3.70 -0.46 -11.76
N THR A 89 -3.68 0.79 -11.30
CA THR A 89 -4.87 1.65 -11.20
C THR A 89 -4.72 2.84 -12.15
N MET A 90 -5.71 3.08 -13.00
CA MET A 90 -5.73 4.15 -13.98
C MET A 90 -6.99 4.99 -13.83
N LEU A 91 -6.88 6.30 -14.03
CA LEU A 91 -8.04 7.16 -14.28
C LEU A 91 -8.38 7.07 -15.78
N CYS A 92 -9.57 6.66 -16.07
CA CYS A 92 -10.07 6.41 -17.42
C CYS A 92 -11.31 7.23 -17.72
N MET A 93 -11.56 7.45 -19.02
CA MET A 93 -12.78 8.08 -19.51
C MET A 93 -13.28 7.30 -20.74
N ASP A 94 -14.57 7.07 -20.78
CA ASP A 94 -15.29 6.63 -21.99
C ASP A 94 -16.28 7.71 -22.46
N THR A 95 -17.14 7.38 -23.39
CA THR A 95 -18.15 8.33 -23.92
C THR A 95 -19.22 8.73 -22.91
N GLN A 96 -19.33 8.04 -21.78
CA GLN A 96 -20.40 8.22 -20.79
C GLN A 96 -19.90 8.80 -19.47
N SER A 97 -18.69 8.41 -19.02
CA SER A 97 -18.21 8.74 -17.68
C SER A 97 -16.69 8.70 -17.55
N THR A 98 -16.22 9.32 -16.47
CA THR A 98 -14.87 9.15 -15.95
C THR A 98 -14.92 8.15 -14.78
N PHE A 99 -13.96 7.25 -14.70
CA PHE A 99 -13.89 6.17 -13.69
C PHE A 99 -12.45 5.77 -13.41
N TYR A 100 -12.22 5.12 -12.26
CA TYR A 100 -10.97 4.44 -12.00
C TYR A 100 -11.07 3.00 -12.48
N ARG A 101 -10.07 2.53 -13.24
CA ARG A 101 -9.91 1.12 -13.60
C ARG A 101 -8.73 0.52 -12.86
N LYS A 102 -8.98 -0.57 -12.13
CA LYS A 102 -7.93 -1.39 -11.53
C LYS A 102 -7.87 -2.73 -12.23
N TYR A 103 -6.66 -3.16 -12.61
CA TYR A 103 -6.47 -4.44 -13.30
C TYR A 103 -5.17 -5.12 -12.90
N ALA A 104 -5.12 -6.43 -13.06
CA ALA A 104 -3.92 -7.25 -12.90
C ALA A 104 -4.03 -8.53 -13.72
N PHE A 105 -2.88 -9.18 -13.92
CA PHE A 105 -2.75 -10.42 -14.70
C PHE A 105 -2.08 -11.53 -13.88
N GLY A 106 -2.30 -12.79 -14.27
CA GLY A 106 -1.67 -13.96 -13.70
C GLY A 106 -1.97 -14.09 -12.19
N LYS A 107 -0.94 -14.30 -11.39
CA LYS A 107 -1.08 -14.44 -9.93
C LYS A 107 -1.64 -13.17 -9.27
N ASP A 108 -1.27 -12.02 -9.78
CA ASP A 108 -1.77 -10.74 -9.29
C ASP A 108 -3.23 -10.53 -9.72
N GLY A 109 -3.63 -11.05 -10.88
CA GLY A 109 -5.02 -11.12 -11.34
C GLY A 109 -5.89 -11.94 -10.41
N ALA A 110 -5.44 -13.14 -10.01
CA ALA A 110 -6.14 -13.97 -9.04
C ALA A 110 -6.30 -13.25 -7.68
N LYS A 111 -5.24 -12.59 -7.20
CA LYS A 111 -5.31 -11.80 -5.98
C LYS A 111 -6.27 -10.61 -6.10
N LEU A 112 -6.33 -9.98 -7.27
CA LEU A 112 -7.27 -8.89 -7.51
C LEU A 112 -8.73 -9.38 -7.56
N ALA A 113 -8.97 -10.61 -8.04
CA ALA A 113 -10.29 -11.24 -7.99
C ALA A 113 -10.74 -11.49 -6.55
N GLU A 114 -9.86 -12.03 -5.69
CA GLU A 114 -10.15 -12.17 -4.25
C GLU A 114 -10.48 -10.82 -3.59
N GLN A 115 -9.77 -9.76 -3.96
CA GLN A 115 -10.06 -8.39 -3.49
C GLN A 115 -11.44 -7.92 -3.95
N LEU A 116 -11.80 -8.15 -5.21
CA LEU A 116 -13.11 -7.81 -5.76
C LEU A 116 -14.23 -8.57 -5.06
N ASP A 117 -14.04 -9.85 -4.77
CA ASP A 117 -15.02 -10.67 -4.04
C ASP A 117 -15.19 -10.16 -2.61
N TRP A 118 -14.12 -9.76 -1.93
CA TRP A 118 -14.21 -9.13 -0.61
C TRP A 118 -15.02 -7.82 -0.68
N LEU A 119 -14.74 -6.95 -1.66
CA LEU A 119 -15.47 -5.69 -1.85
C LEU A 119 -16.97 -5.96 -2.04
N ARG A 120 -17.34 -6.93 -2.88
CA ARG A 120 -18.73 -7.33 -3.11
C ARG A 120 -19.39 -7.89 -1.86
N ALA A 121 -18.70 -8.74 -1.12
CA ALA A 121 -19.21 -9.35 0.12
C ALA A 121 -19.48 -8.32 1.23
N GLN A 122 -18.72 -7.21 1.25
CA GLN A 122 -18.88 -6.16 2.25
C GLN A 122 -19.72 -4.97 1.75
N GLN A 123 -20.12 -4.94 0.47
CA GLN A 123 -20.95 -3.87 -0.08
C GLN A 123 -22.30 -3.78 0.66
N GLY A 124 -22.72 -2.56 0.98
CA GLY A 124 -23.92 -2.30 1.78
C GLY A 124 -23.74 -2.47 3.30
N ARG A 125 -22.63 -3.10 3.75
CA ARG A 125 -22.27 -3.17 5.18
C ARG A 125 -21.26 -2.09 5.55
N LEU A 126 -20.27 -1.86 4.71
CA LEU A 126 -19.22 -0.86 4.88
C LEU A 126 -19.36 0.24 3.84
N PRO A 127 -18.94 1.47 4.13
CA PRO A 127 -18.71 2.50 3.13
C PRO A 127 -17.51 2.08 2.26
N LEU A 128 -17.78 1.63 1.05
CA LEU A 128 -16.78 1.18 0.07
C LEU A 128 -16.95 1.96 -1.24
N CYS A 129 -15.94 1.93 -2.09
CA CYS A 129 -16.09 2.45 -3.45
C CYS A 129 -17.13 1.62 -4.24
N ASP A 130 -17.97 2.29 -4.99
CA ASP A 130 -18.94 1.62 -5.86
C ASP A 130 -18.24 1.03 -7.09
N ILE A 131 -18.50 -0.27 -7.34
CA ILE A 131 -18.00 -1.00 -8.49
C ILE A 131 -19.01 -0.83 -9.65
N LEU A 132 -18.57 -0.25 -10.75
CA LEU A 132 -19.39 -0.01 -11.94
C LEU A 132 -19.46 -1.24 -12.85
N ARG A 133 -18.30 -1.81 -13.13
CA ARG A 133 -18.09 -2.93 -14.05
C ARG A 133 -16.92 -3.77 -13.58
N SER A 134 -16.92 -5.02 -13.94
CA SER A 134 -15.79 -5.93 -13.65
C SER A 134 -15.81 -7.12 -14.57
N GLU A 135 -14.66 -7.72 -14.79
CA GLU A 135 -14.49 -8.95 -15.51
C GLU A 135 -13.35 -9.77 -14.92
N GLU A 136 -13.56 -11.05 -14.82
CA GLU A 136 -12.55 -12.04 -14.46
C GLU A 136 -12.56 -13.12 -15.54
N ALA A 137 -11.47 -13.22 -16.30
CA ALA A 137 -11.33 -14.22 -17.36
C ALA A 137 -9.85 -14.47 -17.67
N ASP A 138 -9.50 -15.73 -17.92
CA ASP A 138 -8.21 -16.17 -18.45
C ASP A 138 -6.98 -15.57 -17.74
N GLY A 139 -7.02 -15.55 -16.40
CA GLY A 139 -5.94 -15.01 -15.59
C GLY A 139 -5.81 -13.47 -15.60
N CYS A 140 -6.85 -12.77 -16.05
CA CYS A 140 -6.99 -11.33 -15.94
C CYS A 140 -8.19 -11.02 -15.04
N CYS A 141 -8.00 -10.09 -14.12
CA CYS A 141 -9.10 -9.48 -13.38
C CYS A 141 -9.00 -7.96 -13.53
N TRP A 142 -10.13 -7.32 -13.77
CA TRP A 142 -10.25 -5.87 -13.72
C TRP A 142 -11.61 -5.46 -13.19
N TYR A 143 -11.65 -4.25 -12.59
CA TYR A 143 -12.90 -3.60 -12.23
C TYR A 143 -12.79 -2.08 -12.31
N ASP A 144 -13.94 -1.47 -12.59
CA ASP A 144 -14.11 -0.02 -12.66
C ASP A 144 -14.81 0.49 -11.39
N MET A 145 -14.26 1.56 -10.84
CA MET A 145 -14.78 2.24 -9.65
C MET A 145 -15.26 3.65 -10.02
N VAL A 146 -16.28 4.11 -9.31
CA VAL A 146 -16.80 5.48 -9.49
C VAL A 146 -15.69 6.50 -9.26
N TYR A 147 -15.51 7.40 -10.21
CA TYR A 147 -14.69 8.61 -10.03
C TYR A 147 -15.52 9.71 -9.38
N ASN A 148 -14.99 10.29 -8.34
CA ASN A 148 -15.56 11.47 -7.71
C ASN A 148 -14.47 12.56 -7.58
N PRO A 149 -14.61 13.72 -8.25
CA PRO A 149 -13.60 14.78 -8.22
C PRO A 149 -13.46 15.45 -6.85
N GLN A 150 -14.43 15.26 -5.94
CA GLN A 150 -14.38 15.76 -4.57
C GLN A 150 -13.79 14.74 -3.58
N ALA A 151 -13.40 13.55 -4.06
CA ALA A 151 -12.80 12.51 -3.25
C ALA A 151 -11.27 12.63 -3.27
N VAL A 152 -10.66 12.61 -2.09
CA VAL A 152 -9.20 12.67 -1.89
C VAL A 152 -8.78 11.69 -0.82
N GLY A 153 -7.56 11.13 -0.91
CA GLY A 153 -7.00 10.32 0.17
C GLY A 153 -6.90 11.10 1.48
N MET A 154 -7.05 10.40 2.60
CA MET A 154 -7.07 11.03 3.93
C MET A 154 -5.78 11.78 4.23
N PHE A 155 -4.63 11.37 3.70
CA PHE A 155 -3.39 12.13 3.82
C PHE A 155 -3.56 13.57 3.30
N ARG A 156 -4.11 13.74 2.11
CA ARG A 156 -4.35 15.06 1.52
C ARG A 156 -5.45 15.81 2.26
N TYR A 157 -6.54 15.12 2.63
CA TYR A 157 -7.64 15.71 3.37
C TYR A 157 -7.18 16.30 4.70
N LEU A 158 -6.38 15.55 5.46
CA LEU A 158 -5.82 15.95 6.76
C LEU A 158 -4.99 17.24 6.70
N HIS A 159 -4.21 17.43 5.61
CA HIS A 159 -3.34 18.59 5.45
C HIS A 159 -4.02 19.79 4.75
N SER A 160 -5.28 19.66 4.39
CA SER A 160 -6.06 20.72 3.73
C SER A 160 -7.34 21.12 4.47
N ASN A 161 -7.62 20.48 5.61
CA ASN A 161 -8.80 20.72 6.44
C ASN A 161 -8.41 20.83 7.92
N PRO A 162 -9.29 21.38 8.78
CA PRO A 162 -9.09 21.32 10.22
C PRO A 162 -8.92 19.90 10.73
N VAL A 163 -7.97 19.68 11.63
CA VAL A 163 -7.62 18.33 12.14
C VAL A 163 -8.79 17.64 12.83
N GLU A 164 -9.70 18.38 13.42
CA GLU A 164 -10.91 17.87 14.09
C GLU A 164 -11.82 17.12 13.13
N LYS A 165 -11.91 17.56 11.86
CA LYS A 165 -12.67 16.86 10.83
C LYS A 165 -12.05 15.48 10.52
N SER A 166 -10.75 15.44 10.33
CA SER A 166 -10.01 14.18 10.09
C SER A 166 -10.10 13.24 11.28
N ARG A 167 -10.04 13.79 12.49
CA ARG A 167 -10.23 13.03 13.75
C ARG A 167 -11.64 12.43 13.84
N ALA A 168 -12.68 13.20 13.49
CA ALA A 168 -14.05 12.73 13.46
C ALA A 168 -14.24 11.62 12.40
N ILE A 169 -13.70 11.80 11.20
CA ILE A 169 -13.73 10.79 10.15
C ILE A 169 -13.01 9.52 10.60
N LEU A 170 -11.79 9.62 11.14
CA LEU A 170 -11.02 8.45 11.57
C LEU A 170 -11.74 7.67 12.67
N ARG A 171 -12.33 8.36 13.67
CA ARG A 171 -13.16 7.73 14.69
C ARG A 171 -14.38 7.01 14.08
N ALA A 172 -15.03 7.62 13.10
CA ALA A 172 -16.15 7.00 12.39
C ALA A 172 -15.73 5.75 11.59
N VAL A 173 -14.55 5.79 10.93
CA VAL A 173 -13.96 4.64 10.24
C VAL A 173 -13.75 3.49 11.23
N LEU A 174 -13.02 3.74 12.32
CA LEU A 174 -12.69 2.71 13.31
C LEU A 174 -13.95 2.14 13.99
N ALA A 175 -14.91 3.00 14.36
CA ALA A 175 -16.17 2.55 14.94
C ALA A 175 -16.99 1.70 13.94
N THR A 176 -17.02 2.09 12.67
CA THR A 176 -17.74 1.33 11.63
C THR A 176 -17.09 -0.03 11.39
N LEU A 177 -15.77 -0.10 11.29
CA LEU A 177 -15.04 -1.36 11.13
C LEU A 177 -15.29 -2.28 12.34
N GLU A 178 -15.21 -1.75 13.54
CA GLU A 178 -15.47 -2.49 14.77
C GLU A 178 -16.88 -3.09 14.78
N ASP A 179 -17.91 -2.27 14.51
CA ASP A 179 -19.30 -2.68 14.65
C ASP A 179 -19.84 -3.48 13.45
N LYS A 180 -19.32 -3.21 12.25
CA LYS A 180 -19.83 -3.82 11.03
C LYS A 180 -18.97 -4.96 10.47
N LEU A 181 -17.67 -4.98 10.80
CA LEU A 181 -16.74 -5.96 10.25
C LEU A 181 -16.17 -6.86 11.35
N TYR A 182 -15.46 -6.30 12.33
CA TYR A 182 -14.67 -7.08 13.28
C TYR A 182 -15.50 -7.90 14.23
N LYS A 183 -16.41 -7.27 15.01
CA LYS A 183 -17.27 -7.97 15.95
C LYS A 183 -18.17 -9.03 15.33
N PRO A 184 -18.88 -8.76 14.20
CA PRO A 184 -19.78 -9.73 13.60
C PRO A 184 -19.09 -10.97 13.04
N THR A 185 -17.80 -10.90 12.76
CA THR A 185 -17.03 -12.00 12.18
C THR A 185 -16.02 -12.62 13.15
N ALA A 186 -16.06 -12.21 14.42
CA ALA A 186 -15.12 -12.65 15.44
C ALA A 186 -15.16 -14.17 15.66
N VAL A 187 -13.98 -14.78 15.62
CA VAL A 187 -13.75 -16.21 15.89
C VAL A 187 -12.55 -16.38 16.81
N PRO A 188 -12.38 -17.52 17.52
CA PRO A 188 -11.18 -17.79 18.30
C PRO A 188 -9.91 -17.77 17.44
N ALA A 189 -8.80 -17.33 18.04
CA ALA A 189 -7.49 -17.39 17.41
C ALA A 189 -7.08 -18.85 17.17
N ASP A 190 -6.42 -19.09 16.04
CA ASP A 190 -5.94 -20.39 15.61
C ASP A 190 -4.41 -20.47 15.79
N ALA A 191 -3.96 -21.34 16.67
CA ALA A 191 -2.54 -21.49 17.01
C ALA A 191 -1.68 -21.90 15.80
N GLU A 192 -2.20 -22.73 14.87
CA GLU A 192 -1.47 -23.13 13.67
C GLU A 192 -1.30 -21.94 12.71
N LYS A 193 -2.33 -21.13 12.55
CA LYS A 193 -2.26 -19.90 11.75
C LYS A 193 -1.29 -18.88 12.35
N ILE A 194 -1.26 -18.75 13.68
CA ILE A 194 -0.31 -17.88 14.38
C ILE A 194 1.12 -18.36 14.12
N GLU A 195 1.40 -19.65 14.27
CA GLU A 195 2.73 -20.21 14.01
C GLU A 195 3.16 -19.92 12.56
N LYS A 196 2.32 -20.22 11.60
CA LYS A 196 2.58 -19.97 10.18
C LYS A 196 2.75 -18.48 9.89
N TYR A 197 2.06 -17.61 10.60
CA TYR A 197 2.23 -16.16 10.49
C TYR A 197 3.61 -15.74 11.01
N ILE A 198 4.06 -16.23 12.16
CA ILE A 198 5.39 -15.97 12.73
C ILE A 198 6.47 -16.47 11.76
N GLU A 199 6.44 -17.74 11.38
CA GLU A 199 7.41 -18.32 10.43
C GLU A 199 7.51 -17.55 9.12
N THR A 200 6.35 -17.16 8.57
CA THR A 200 6.32 -16.55 7.23
C THR A 200 6.61 -15.04 7.28
N LYS A 201 6.03 -14.33 8.26
CA LYS A 201 6.06 -12.84 8.28
C LYS A 201 7.14 -12.28 9.18
N VAL A 202 7.63 -13.06 10.14
CA VAL A 202 8.76 -12.67 10.99
C VAL A 202 10.03 -13.32 10.46
N ASP A 203 10.20 -14.63 10.63
CA ASP A 203 11.44 -15.33 10.28
C ASP A 203 11.79 -15.20 8.80
N GLY A 204 10.79 -15.43 7.93
CA GLY A 204 10.98 -15.32 6.49
C GLY A 204 11.42 -13.93 6.03
N ASN A 205 11.02 -12.85 6.73
CA ASN A 205 11.47 -11.50 6.40
C ASN A 205 12.79 -11.15 7.10
N LEU A 206 13.02 -11.54 8.35
CA LEU A 206 14.33 -11.41 9.01
C LEU A 206 15.43 -12.09 8.20
N LYS A 207 15.18 -13.33 7.74
CA LYS A 207 16.10 -14.05 6.85
C LYS A 207 16.47 -13.23 5.61
N LYS A 208 15.49 -12.63 4.93
CA LYS A 208 15.73 -11.78 3.74
C LYS A 208 16.56 -10.54 4.07
N LEU A 209 16.38 -9.94 5.25
CA LEU A 209 17.21 -8.83 5.69
C LEU A 209 18.69 -9.29 5.87
N HIS A 210 18.92 -10.45 6.49
CA HIS A 210 20.24 -11.02 6.65
C HIS A 210 20.91 -11.44 5.33
N GLU A 211 20.14 -11.80 4.31
CA GLU A 211 20.63 -12.14 2.98
C GLU A 211 21.08 -10.89 2.19
N ASP A 212 20.52 -9.72 2.45
CA ASP A 212 20.92 -8.48 1.80
C ASP A 212 22.23 -7.92 2.36
N ARG A 213 23.21 -7.65 1.48
CA ARG A 213 24.55 -7.21 1.89
C ARG A 213 24.53 -5.89 2.67
N MET A 214 23.77 -4.89 2.17
CA MET A 214 23.71 -3.55 2.79
C MET A 214 23.06 -3.63 4.18
N LEU A 215 21.94 -4.34 4.31
CA LEU A 215 21.26 -4.46 5.59
C LEU A 215 22.05 -5.31 6.58
N ARG A 216 22.70 -6.37 6.13
CA ARG A 216 23.60 -7.17 6.99
C ARG A 216 24.75 -6.34 7.55
N GLU A 217 25.31 -5.42 6.74
CA GLU A 217 26.35 -4.49 7.20
C GLU A 217 25.78 -3.53 8.26
N LEU A 218 24.62 -2.92 8.02
CA LEU A 218 23.94 -2.08 9.02
C LEU A 218 23.59 -2.87 10.29
N MET A 219 23.13 -4.11 10.17
CA MET A 219 22.79 -4.99 11.31
C MET A 219 24.00 -5.48 12.09
N SER A 220 25.23 -5.27 11.60
CA SER A 220 26.45 -5.62 12.35
C SER A 220 26.79 -4.63 13.48
N TYR A 221 26.15 -3.48 13.53
CA TYR A 221 26.31 -2.49 14.61
C TYR A 221 25.27 -2.75 15.72
N ASP A 222 25.67 -2.59 16.98
CA ASP A 222 24.76 -2.71 18.14
C ASP A 222 23.74 -1.57 18.19
N THR A 223 24.17 -0.37 17.76
CA THR A 223 23.35 0.81 17.70
C THR A 223 23.43 1.51 16.34
N LEU A 224 22.36 2.19 15.96
CA LEU A 224 22.32 3.08 14.80
C LEU A 224 22.09 4.52 15.26
N ARG A 225 22.76 5.46 14.61
CA ARG A 225 22.51 6.88 14.78
C ARG A 225 21.62 7.38 13.63
N ILE A 226 20.32 7.57 13.91
CA ILE A 226 19.34 7.98 12.93
C ILE A 226 18.99 9.45 13.17
N ASN A 227 19.24 10.33 12.20
CA ASN A 227 19.01 11.77 12.27
C ASN A 227 19.61 12.39 13.57
N GLY A 228 20.79 11.88 13.99
CA GLY A 228 21.50 12.36 15.18
C GLY A 228 21.08 11.73 16.50
N VAL A 229 20.01 10.93 16.55
CA VAL A 229 19.55 10.19 17.74
C VAL A 229 20.07 8.75 17.67
N GLU A 230 20.52 8.22 18.81
CA GLU A 230 20.98 6.84 18.93
C GLU A 230 19.82 5.90 19.28
N TYR A 231 19.74 4.77 18.55
CA TYR A 231 18.76 3.71 18.73
C TYR A 231 19.44 2.36 18.86
N LYS A 232 18.89 1.47 19.69
CA LYS A 232 19.27 0.04 19.66
C LYS A 232 18.95 -0.51 18.28
N ASN A 233 19.90 -1.21 17.67
CA ASN A 233 19.66 -1.82 16.37
C ASN A 233 18.80 -3.09 16.49
N LEU A 234 18.25 -3.56 15.39
CA LEU A 234 17.32 -4.70 15.37
C LEU A 234 17.87 -5.96 16.05
N PRO A 235 19.16 -6.37 15.89
CA PRO A 235 19.73 -7.50 16.61
C PRO A 235 19.75 -7.34 18.15
N ALA A 236 19.85 -6.11 18.65
CA ALA A 236 19.75 -5.83 20.10
C ALA A 236 18.31 -5.88 20.63
N LEU A 237 17.33 -6.01 19.74
CA LEU A 237 15.89 -6.12 20.01
C LEU A 237 15.35 -7.50 19.60
N ASP A 238 16.19 -8.51 19.41
CA ASP A 238 15.83 -9.86 18.94
C ASP A 238 14.81 -10.55 19.85
N TRP A 239 14.84 -10.27 21.16
CA TRP A 239 13.86 -10.75 22.13
C TRP A 239 12.40 -10.41 21.76
N MET A 240 12.18 -9.33 20.99
CA MET A 240 10.84 -8.96 20.51
C MET A 240 10.28 -10.00 19.54
N PHE A 241 11.13 -10.73 18.86
CA PHE A 241 10.81 -11.74 17.85
C PHE A 241 10.87 -13.17 18.38
N ASP A 242 11.06 -13.35 19.71
CA ASP A 242 11.00 -14.67 20.35
C ASP A 242 9.63 -15.34 20.08
N HIS A 243 9.68 -16.59 19.65
CA HIS A 243 8.48 -17.32 19.20
C HIS A 243 7.49 -17.56 20.34
N ASP A 244 7.97 -17.92 21.55
CA ASP A 244 7.08 -18.15 22.68
C ASP A 244 6.39 -16.86 23.11
N ARG A 245 7.11 -15.76 23.11
CA ARG A 245 6.56 -14.43 23.35
C ARG A 245 5.50 -14.07 22.31
N LEU A 246 5.80 -14.21 21.02
CA LEU A 246 4.86 -13.84 19.94
C LEU A 246 3.61 -14.74 19.95
N ARG A 247 3.77 -16.05 20.17
CA ARG A 247 2.61 -16.97 20.32
C ARG A 247 1.71 -16.54 21.46
N ASN A 248 2.29 -16.27 22.62
CA ASN A 248 1.52 -15.86 23.82
C ASN A 248 0.81 -14.52 23.60
N LEU A 249 1.47 -13.58 22.88
CA LEU A 249 0.92 -12.27 22.59
C LEU A 249 -0.26 -12.39 21.61
N PHE A 250 -0.07 -13.06 20.47
CA PHE A 250 -1.07 -13.16 19.39
C PHE A 250 -2.21 -14.14 19.70
N ALA A 251 -2.03 -15.07 20.65
CA ALA A 251 -3.11 -15.94 21.08
C ALA A 251 -4.32 -15.19 21.68
N LYS A 252 -4.11 -13.94 22.11
CA LYS A 252 -5.14 -13.07 22.69
C LYS A 252 -5.75 -12.09 21.69
N ASP A 253 -5.30 -12.13 20.44
CA ASP A 253 -5.84 -11.29 19.39
C ASP A 253 -7.27 -11.73 19.05
N PRO A 254 -8.21 -10.80 18.88
CA PRO A 254 -9.45 -11.12 18.20
C PRO A 254 -9.13 -11.48 16.73
N VAL A 255 -9.85 -12.45 16.18
CA VAL A 255 -9.68 -12.91 14.79
C VAL A 255 -11.02 -12.84 14.08
N GLY A 256 -11.01 -12.41 12.81
CA GLY A 256 -12.22 -12.27 12.01
C GLY A 256 -11.89 -11.66 10.64
N THR A 257 -12.90 -11.24 9.90
CA THR A 257 -12.70 -10.53 8.64
C THR A 257 -12.12 -9.15 8.90
N ILE A 258 -11.07 -8.79 8.15
CA ILE A 258 -10.36 -7.51 8.27
C ILE A 258 -10.28 -6.81 6.92
N HIS A 259 -9.92 -5.53 6.91
CA HIS A 259 -9.54 -4.79 5.70
C HIS A 259 -8.17 -5.27 5.17
N GLY A 260 -7.24 -5.53 6.07
CA GLY A 260 -5.93 -6.12 5.79
C GLY A 260 -4.86 -5.15 5.26
N ASP A 261 -5.22 -3.89 4.97
CA ASP A 261 -4.28 -2.82 4.57
C ASP A 261 -4.82 -1.43 4.94
N LEU A 262 -5.23 -1.24 6.20
CA LEU A 262 -5.85 0.00 6.69
C LEU A 262 -4.81 1.11 6.89
N THR A 263 -4.24 1.62 5.80
CA THR A 263 -3.42 2.83 5.81
C THR A 263 -4.30 4.07 5.64
N ILE A 264 -3.80 5.25 5.99
CA ILE A 264 -4.57 6.48 5.77
C ILE A 264 -4.76 6.82 4.28
N GLU A 265 -3.94 6.29 3.38
CA GLU A 265 -4.13 6.44 1.93
C GLU A 265 -5.29 5.58 1.39
N ASN A 266 -5.68 4.52 2.12
CA ASN A 266 -6.81 3.66 1.77
C ASN A 266 -8.14 4.14 2.37
N ILE A 267 -8.13 5.26 3.08
CA ILE A 267 -9.32 5.99 3.54
C ILE A 267 -9.52 7.18 2.62
N ILE A 268 -10.59 7.17 1.86
CA ILE A 268 -10.95 8.25 0.94
C ILE A 268 -11.98 9.15 1.59
N CYS A 269 -11.71 10.46 1.62
CA CYS A 269 -12.57 11.46 2.22
C CYS A 269 -13.17 12.35 1.13
N ARG A 270 -14.42 12.70 1.28
CA ARG A 270 -15.10 13.67 0.39
C ARG A 270 -15.00 15.07 0.97
N THR A 271 -14.52 16.01 0.16
CA THR A 271 -14.32 17.41 0.56
C THR A 271 -15.60 18.23 0.58
N ASP A 272 -16.68 17.75 -0.07
CA ASP A 272 -17.96 18.43 -0.17
C ASP A 272 -18.92 18.16 1.00
N ASN A 273 -18.78 17.01 1.67
CA ASN A 273 -19.73 16.60 2.71
C ASN A 273 -19.11 15.82 3.87
N ASP A 274 -17.77 15.75 3.95
CA ASP A 274 -17.00 15.06 4.98
C ASP A 274 -17.35 13.55 5.11
N SER A 275 -18.02 12.94 4.12
CA SER A 275 -18.21 11.48 4.09
C SER A 275 -16.90 10.78 3.67
N TRP A 276 -16.87 9.47 3.87
CA TRP A 276 -15.67 8.67 3.60
C TRP A 276 -16.04 7.29 3.07
N TYR A 277 -15.09 6.63 2.45
CA TYR A 277 -15.17 5.23 2.07
C TYR A 277 -13.78 4.59 2.03
N LEU A 278 -13.73 3.26 2.08
CA LEU A 278 -12.50 2.48 2.04
C LEU A 278 -12.26 1.93 0.64
N ILE A 279 -10.98 1.80 0.31
CA ILE A 279 -10.50 1.19 -0.93
C ILE A 279 -9.39 0.18 -0.62
N ASP A 280 -9.05 -0.66 -1.58
CA ASP A 280 -7.87 -1.53 -1.59
C ASP A 280 -7.73 -2.47 -0.38
N PRO A 281 -8.76 -3.27 -0.04
CA PRO A 281 -8.61 -4.30 0.97
C PRO A 281 -7.55 -5.31 0.54
N ASN A 282 -6.81 -5.87 1.50
CA ASN A 282 -5.81 -6.91 1.26
C ASN A 282 -6.26 -8.23 1.85
N THR A 283 -6.62 -9.17 1.01
CA THR A 283 -7.11 -10.50 1.36
C THR A 283 -5.97 -11.51 1.55
N GLY A 284 -6.30 -12.67 2.10
CA GLY A 284 -5.35 -13.78 2.24
C GLY A 284 -4.26 -13.55 3.28
N ASN A 285 -4.56 -12.82 4.35
CA ASN A 285 -3.69 -12.72 5.51
C ASN A 285 -3.69 -14.03 6.29
N LEU A 286 -2.52 -14.47 6.75
CA LEU A 286 -2.38 -15.71 7.54
C LEU A 286 -3.01 -15.58 8.93
N HIS A 287 -2.88 -14.41 9.53
CA HIS A 287 -3.51 -14.04 10.79
C HIS A 287 -4.47 -12.89 10.51
N GLU A 288 -5.77 -13.16 10.54
CA GLU A 288 -6.81 -12.18 10.20
C GLU A 288 -7.33 -11.51 11.48
N SER A 289 -6.48 -10.71 12.11
CA SER A 289 -6.82 -9.94 13.31
C SER A 289 -7.07 -8.47 12.98
N PRO A 290 -8.09 -7.82 13.56
CA PRO A 290 -8.23 -6.37 13.55
C PRO A 290 -6.97 -5.62 13.99
N PHE A 291 -6.12 -6.27 14.80
CA PHE A 291 -4.86 -5.70 15.26
C PHE A 291 -3.85 -5.49 14.14
N LEU A 292 -3.95 -6.27 13.04
CA LEU A 292 -3.20 -6.00 11.83
C LEU A 292 -3.64 -4.69 11.16
N ASP A 293 -4.94 -4.42 11.12
CA ASP A 293 -5.47 -3.16 10.56
C ASP A 293 -5.03 -1.96 11.42
N TYR A 294 -5.10 -2.06 12.74
CA TYR A 294 -4.57 -1.03 13.62
C TYR A 294 -3.06 -0.85 13.47
N GLY A 295 -2.30 -1.94 13.38
CA GLY A 295 -0.85 -1.90 13.11
C GLY A 295 -0.52 -1.22 11.78
N LYS A 296 -1.34 -1.42 10.75
CA LYS A 296 -1.22 -0.71 9.46
C LYS A 296 -1.51 0.79 9.58
N LEU A 297 -2.52 1.15 10.34
CA LEU A 297 -2.83 2.54 10.61
C LEU A 297 -1.70 3.23 11.40
N LEU A 298 -1.11 2.54 12.36
CA LEU A 298 0.05 3.01 13.10
C LEU A 298 1.30 3.12 12.21
N GLN A 299 1.52 2.22 11.27
CA GLN A 299 2.58 2.36 10.27
C GLN A 299 2.49 3.70 9.52
N SER A 300 1.27 4.18 9.25
CA SER A 300 1.04 5.54 8.72
C SER A 300 1.32 6.62 9.77
N LEU A 301 0.59 6.61 10.88
CA LEU A 301 0.55 7.74 11.84
C LEU A 301 1.78 7.79 12.75
N HIS A 302 2.19 6.68 13.36
CA HIS A 302 3.36 6.59 14.22
C HIS A 302 4.65 6.51 13.40
N GLY A 303 4.72 5.57 12.46
CA GLY A 303 5.89 5.35 11.62
C GLY A 303 6.11 6.41 10.53
N SER A 304 5.17 7.33 10.31
CA SER A 304 5.26 8.42 9.31
C SER A 304 5.53 7.92 7.87
N TYR A 305 4.94 6.77 7.52
CA TYR A 305 5.22 6.06 6.26
C TYR A 305 5.04 6.93 5.01
N GLU A 306 3.96 7.72 4.92
CA GLU A 306 3.66 8.56 3.75
C GLU A 306 4.68 9.69 3.57
N PHE A 307 5.22 10.24 4.66
CA PHE A 307 6.30 11.22 4.61
C PHE A 307 7.60 10.58 4.13
N MET A 308 7.93 9.39 4.62
CA MET A 308 9.11 8.64 4.15
C MET A 308 8.98 8.29 2.67
N MET A 309 7.78 7.94 2.19
CA MET A 309 7.55 7.72 0.77
C MET A 309 7.82 8.96 -0.10
N LYS A 310 7.62 10.15 0.43
CA LYS A 310 7.87 11.42 -0.25
C LYS A 310 9.31 11.94 -0.06
N THR A 311 10.08 11.37 0.86
CA THR A 311 11.47 11.76 1.13
C THR A 311 12.39 11.25 0.01
N PRO A 312 13.08 12.15 -0.73
CA PRO A 312 13.78 11.75 -1.95
C PRO A 312 15.16 11.13 -1.71
N ARG A 313 15.79 11.44 -0.58
CA ARG A 313 17.20 11.12 -0.32
C ARG A 313 17.44 10.58 1.07
N VAL A 314 18.41 9.67 1.17
CA VAL A 314 18.97 9.16 2.42
C VAL A 314 20.49 9.17 2.27
N ALA A 315 21.20 9.55 3.34
CA ALA A 315 22.64 9.42 3.46
C ALA A 315 22.94 8.32 4.47
N VAL A 316 23.88 7.44 4.12
CA VAL A 316 24.32 6.34 4.99
C VAL A 316 25.84 6.43 5.10
N GLN A 317 26.36 6.46 6.32
CA GLN A 317 27.77 6.42 6.60
C GLN A 317 27.99 5.58 7.88
N ASP A 318 28.63 4.44 7.73
CA ASP A 318 28.84 3.47 8.81
C ASP A 318 27.50 3.13 9.50
N ASN A 319 27.39 3.35 10.81
CA ASN A 319 26.15 3.16 11.58
C ASN A 319 25.21 4.39 11.58
N ARG A 320 25.49 5.41 10.76
CA ARG A 320 24.71 6.64 10.70
C ARG A 320 23.81 6.64 9.46
N ILE A 321 22.52 6.96 9.68
CA ILE A 321 21.51 7.10 8.62
C ILE A 321 20.83 8.46 8.81
N ASP A 322 20.98 9.34 7.84
CA ASP A 322 20.38 10.68 7.86
C ASP A 322 19.42 10.86 6.68
N PHE A 323 18.24 11.35 6.96
CA PHE A 323 17.24 11.69 5.96
C PHE A 323 16.28 12.76 6.51
N GLN A 324 15.62 13.48 5.63
CA GLN A 324 14.60 14.43 6.05
C GLN A 324 13.33 13.66 6.47
N LEU A 325 13.08 13.59 7.77
CA LEU A 325 11.82 13.10 8.31
C LEU A 325 10.92 14.30 8.60
N THR A 326 9.84 14.41 7.86
CA THR A 326 8.79 15.40 8.11
C THR A 326 7.72 14.75 8.97
N ARG A 327 7.34 15.43 10.05
CA ARG A 327 6.15 15.10 10.85
C ARG A 327 5.23 16.31 10.86
N SER A 328 3.94 16.10 10.89
CA SER A 328 2.97 17.18 11.01
C SER A 328 2.24 17.08 12.34
N ALA A 329 1.92 18.22 12.94
CA ALA A 329 1.10 18.27 14.15
C ALA A 329 -0.26 17.57 13.97
N ALA A 330 -0.76 17.53 12.73
CA ALA A 330 -1.98 16.81 12.40
C ALA A 330 -1.82 15.28 12.54
N TYR A 331 -0.64 14.73 12.16
CA TYR A 331 -0.32 13.31 12.40
C TYR A 331 -0.25 13.00 13.88
N ASP A 332 0.46 13.84 14.64
CA ASP A 332 0.60 13.66 16.08
C ASP A 332 -0.76 13.70 16.78
N ALA A 333 -1.65 14.61 16.36
CA ALA A 333 -3.01 14.70 16.90
C ALA A 333 -3.89 13.48 16.56
N LEU A 334 -3.75 12.91 15.35
CA LEU A 334 -4.45 11.66 14.99
C LEU A 334 -3.87 10.45 15.72
N LEU A 335 -2.55 10.37 15.84
CA LEU A 335 -1.89 9.30 16.59
C LEU A 335 -2.35 9.30 18.04
N ALA A 336 -2.33 10.47 18.71
CA ALA A 336 -2.81 10.60 20.09
C ALA A 336 -4.26 10.14 20.23
N ALA A 337 -5.15 10.53 19.29
CA ALA A 337 -6.54 10.11 19.31
C ALA A 337 -6.74 8.60 19.10
N VAL A 338 -5.93 7.98 18.23
CA VAL A 338 -5.95 6.52 18.01
C VAL A 338 -5.44 5.78 19.25
N MET A 339 -4.34 6.22 19.83
CA MET A 339 -3.77 5.59 21.03
C MET A 339 -4.71 5.70 22.24
N GLU A 340 -5.37 6.86 22.42
CA GLU A 340 -6.40 7.06 23.43
C GLU A 340 -7.55 6.04 23.25
N ASP A 341 -8.06 5.92 22.02
CA ASP A 341 -9.16 4.99 21.68
C ASP A 341 -8.77 3.52 21.88
N LEU A 342 -7.56 3.13 21.44
CA LEU A 342 -7.04 1.76 21.62
C LEU A 342 -6.84 1.43 23.11
N SER A 343 -6.25 2.35 23.88
CA SER A 343 -6.03 2.15 25.33
C SER A 343 -7.34 2.11 26.14
N ALA A 344 -8.38 2.79 25.66
CA ALA A 344 -9.70 2.72 26.27
C ALA A 344 -10.45 1.41 25.97
N ARG A 345 -10.17 0.78 24.81
CA ARG A 345 -10.87 -0.44 24.37
C ARG A 345 -10.16 -1.72 24.79
N TYR A 346 -8.84 -1.71 24.82
CA TYR A 346 -8.03 -2.91 24.94
C TYR A 346 -7.10 -2.82 26.16
N PRO A 347 -6.91 -3.93 26.89
CA PRO A 347 -5.90 -4.00 27.93
C PRO A 347 -4.51 -3.79 27.33
N ARG A 348 -3.57 -3.31 28.15
CA ARG A 348 -2.20 -2.98 27.73
C ARG A 348 -1.53 -4.07 26.89
N GLU A 349 -1.70 -5.33 27.26
CA GLU A 349 -1.13 -6.46 26.55
C GLU A 349 -1.68 -6.61 25.11
N GLN A 350 -2.95 -6.30 24.88
CA GLN A 350 -3.51 -6.28 23.52
C GLN A 350 -3.06 -5.04 22.73
N VAL A 351 -2.88 -3.90 23.40
CA VAL A 351 -2.24 -2.74 22.77
C VAL A 351 -0.81 -3.07 22.36
N GLU A 352 -0.06 -3.80 23.19
CA GLU A 352 1.27 -4.30 22.84
C GLU A 352 1.24 -5.21 21.61
N SER A 353 0.25 -6.08 21.47
CA SER A 353 0.04 -6.89 20.26
C SER A 353 -0.16 -6.02 19.02
N ILE A 354 -1.00 -5.00 19.10
CA ILE A 354 -1.22 -4.04 18.00
C ILE A 354 0.11 -3.37 17.59
N LEU A 355 0.89 -2.92 18.55
CA LEU A 355 2.19 -2.28 18.31
C LEU A 355 3.19 -3.27 17.70
N MET A 356 3.18 -4.52 18.14
CA MET A 356 4.03 -5.56 17.55
C MET A 356 3.62 -5.88 16.11
N HIS A 357 2.33 -5.83 15.76
CA HIS A 357 1.89 -5.94 14.37
C HIS A 357 2.37 -4.75 13.52
N GLU A 358 2.48 -3.53 14.07
CA GLU A 358 3.12 -2.42 13.37
C GLU A 358 4.58 -2.74 13.04
N VAL A 359 5.38 -3.22 14.01
CA VAL A 359 6.77 -3.63 13.77
C VAL A 359 6.85 -4.69 12.67
N ILE A 360 5.97 -5.70 12.70
CA ILE A 360 5.92 -6.74 11.67
C ILE A 360 5.53 -6.15 10.30
N HIS A 361 4.66 -5.16 10.23
CA HIS A 361 4.35 -4.48 8.97
C HIS A 361 5.56 -3.74 8.40
N TRP A 362 6.35 -3.08 9.24
CA TRP A 362 7.62 -2.48 8.84
C TRP A 362 8.62 -3.54 8.37
N LEU A 363 8.72 -4.66 9.08
CA LEU A 363 9.60 -5.78 8.70
C LEU A 363 9.19 -6.36 7.33
N ARG A 364 7.89 -6.59 7.10
CA ARG A 364 7.33 -7.09 5.83
C ARG A 364 7.55 -6.13 4.65
N LEU A 365 7.68 -4.84 4.92
CA LEU A 365 7.93 -3.82 3.91
C LEU A 365 9.35 -3.93 3.33
N MET A 366 10.32 -4.38 4.12
CA MET A 366 11.74 -4.33 3.75
C MET A 366 12.09 -5.10 2.48
N PRO A 367 11.69 -6.39 2.28
CA PRO A 367 11.98 -7.11 1.03
C PRO A 367 11.41 -6.40 -0.21
N TYR A 368 10.24 -5.79 -0.06
CA TYR A 368 9.63 -5.01 -1.14
C TYR A 368 10.46 -3.77 -1.48
N LYS A 369 10.94 -3.04 -0.46
CA LYS A 369 11.79 -1.84 -0.66
C LYS A 369 13.15 -2.19 -1.22
N LEU A 370 13.75 -3.29 -0.81
CA LEU A 370 15.00 -3.78 -1.38
C LEU A 370 14.88 -4.06 -2.89
N ASN A 371 13.73 -4.56 -3.33
CA ASN A 371 13.49 -4.88 -4.74
C ASN A 371 13.10 -3.66 -5.58
N LYS A 372 12.18 -2.82 -5.08
CA LYS A 372 11.58 -1.73 -5.85
C LYS A 372 12.17 -0.34 -5.58
N ASP A 373 12.82 -0.16 -4.43
CA ASP A 373 13.31 1.15 -3.97
C ASP A 373 14.64 1.04 -3.22
N ARG A 374 15.56 0.27 -3.77
CA ARG A 374 16.83 -0.06 -3.14
C ARG A 374 17.63 1.17 -2.68
N LYS A 375 17.54 2.28 -3.43
CA LYS A 375 18.26 3.52 -3.11
C LYS A 375 17.84 4.12 -1.77
N ARG A 376 16.60 3.89 -1.34
CA ARG A 376 16.05 4.40 -0.08
C ARG A 376 15.79 3.29 0.96
N ALA A 377 16.17 2.04 0.68
CA ALA A 377 15.90 0.91 1.57
C ALA A 377 16.47 1.11 2.99
N ALA A 378 17.66 1.73 3.12
CA ALA A 378 18.26 2.06 4.43
C ALA A 378 17.38 3.03 5.25
N MET A 379 16.66 3.97 4.61
CA MET A 379 15.73 4.85 5.30
C MET A 379 14.53 4.07 5.87
N PHE A 380 13.98 3.12 5.11
CA PHE A 380 12.88 2.29 5.60
C PHE A 380 13.35 1.33 6.71
N TYR A 381 14.60 0.87 6.64
CA TYR A 381 15.21 0.13 7.74
C TYR A 381 15.36 1.00 8.99
N ALA A 382 15.78 2.24 8.84
CA ALA A 382 15.81 3.21 9.95
C ALA A 382 14.42 3.41 10.56
N GLY A 383 13.35 3.51 9.73
CA GLY A 383 11.97 3.56 10.19
C GLY A 383 11.56 2.33 11.02
N LEU A 384 11.92 1.12 10.55
CA LEU A 384 11.72 -0.12 11.32
C LEU A 384 12.42 -0.06 12.67
N VAL A 385 13.69 0.37 12.70
CA VAL A 385 14.48 0.45 13.95
C VAL A 385 13.87 1.48 14.91
N MET A 386 13.45 2.65 14.43
CA MET A 386 12.81 3.68 15.27
C MET A 386 11.53 3.13 15.92
N VAL A 387 10.63 2.59 15.12
CA VAL A 387 9.36 1.99 15.60
C VAL A 387 9.62 0.83 16.55
N ALA A 388 10.58 -0.05 16.26
CA ALA A 388 10.91 -1.17 17.14
C ALA A 388 11.43 -0.69 18.52
N ASN A 389 12.21 0.39 18.58
CA ASN A 389 12.65 0.97 19.85
C ASN A 389 11.48 1.56 20.66
N ASP A 390 10.56 2.29 20.00
CA ASP A 390 9.37 2.83 20.68
C ASP A 390 8.48 1.72 21.24
N VAL A 391 8.29 0.63 20.49
CA VAL A 391 7.52 -0.54 20.94
C VAL A 391 8.26 -1.31 22.04
N ALA A 392 9.58 -1.43 21.97
CA ALA A 392 10.38 -2.03 23.04
C ALA A 392 10.25 -1.23 24.35
N ASP A 393 10.34 0.09 24.28
CA ASP A 393 10.16 0.96 25.46
C ASP A 393 8.75 0.84 26.05
N PHE A 394 7.72 0.68 25.20
CA PHE A 394 6.36 0.38 25.67
C PHE A 394 6.30 -0.99 26.36
N SER A 395 6.83 -2.03 25.74
CA SER A 395 6.84 -3.41 26.31
C SER A 395 7.60 -3.50 27.64
N GLU A 396 8.73 -2.78 27.76
CA GLU A 396 9.53 -2.72 28.98
C GLU A 396 8.96 -1.73 30.05
N HIS A 397 7.76 -1.21 29.87
CA HIS A 397 7.09 -0.24 30.77
C HIS A 397 7.88 1.08 30.99
N LYS A 398 8.76 1.44 30.05
CA LYS A 398 9.45 2.72 30.06
C LYS A 398 8.59 3.86 29.53
N LYS A 399 7.59 3.53 28.72
CA LYS A 399 6.58 4.46 28.21
C LYS A 399 5.18 3.91 28.50
N GLU A 400 4.25 4.79 28.83
CA GLU A 400 2.83 4.42 28.99
C GLU A 400 2.06 4.48 27.68
N THR A 401 2.54 5.28 26.73
CA THR A 401 1.95 5.49 25.40
C THR A 401 3.06 5.81 24.40
N LEU A 402 2.73 5.77 23.11
CA LEU A 402 3.63 6.18 22.02
C LEU A 402 3.69 7.70 21.80
N CYS A 403 2.87 8.46 22.50
CA CYS A 403 2.75 9.92 22.35
C CYS A 403 3.50 10.63 23.48
#